data_992f539f02d5e059fc96896a5217010a
#
_entry.id   992f539f02d5e059fc96896a5217010a
#
_cell.length_a   1.000
_cell.length_b   1.000
_cell.length_c   1.000
_cell.angle_alpha   90.00
_cell.angle_beta   90.00
_cell.angle_gamma   90.00
#
_symmetry.space_group_name_H-M   'P 1'
#
loop_
_entity.id
_entity.type
_entity.pdbx_description
1 polymer ?
#
loop_
_entity_poly.entity_id
_entity_poly.type
_entity_poly.pdbx_seq_one_letter_code
_entity_poly.pdbx_strand_id
1 'polypeptide(L)'
;KELDNLLYHLSKHIRKEDEVVVTQDISKKGTGVFEPEFRALEKVLEKYEYGDYFSNLKVNTFEFRKDFSALKNYTKEQCSGDYIFHIDADEIPNEVLLKQLPQILEINDTDLVWVPRINIVNGITEFHMNLWKWRQTEQGWINFPDYQARIFKNADHIKWTKPVHEVIDGVKTYSHLPPHEELTLKHEKDIVRQEVQNNLYNEII
;
A
#
# COMPACT_ATOMS: atom_id res chain seq x y z
N LYS A 1 11.01 4.37 -8.92
CA LYS A 1 11.55 3.01 -8.75
C LYS A 1 10.56 2.11 -8.03
N GLU A 2 10.07 2.47 -6.83
CA GLU A 2 9.14 1.63 -6.03
C GLU A 2 7.83 1.37 -6.77
N LEU A 3 7.13 2.42 -7.19
CA LEU A 3 5.91 2.29 -7.98
C LEU A 3 6.13 1.50 -9.29
N ASP A 4 7.27 1.70 -9.98
CA ASP A 4 7.58 0.94 -11.20
C ASP A 4 7.74 -0.56 -10.91
N ASN A 5 8.40 -0.90 -9.79
CA ASN A 5 8.54 -2.28 -9.34
C ASN A 5 7.18 -2.90 -8.99
N LEU A 6 6.35 -2.17 -8.24
CA LEU A 6 5.00 -2.63 -7.88
C LEU A 6 4.13 -2.84 -9.12
N LEU A 7 4.03 -1.85 -10.01
CA LEU A 7 3.21 -1.97 -11.22
C LEU A 7 3.71 -3.10 -12.14
N TYR A 8 5.04 -3.25 -12.31
CA TYR A 8 5.59 -4.37 -13.06
C TYR A 8 5.21 -5.71 -12.43
N HIS A 9 5.34 -5.84 -11.10
CA HIS A 9 4.96 -7.05 -10.39
C HIS A 9 3.47 -7.37 -10.55
N LEU A 10 2.60 -6.38 -10.33
CA LEU A 10 1.15 -6.54 -10.50
C LEU A 10 0.79 -6.98 -11.93
N SER A 11 1.42 -6.39 -12.95
CA SER A 11 1.16 -6.73 -14.36
C SER A 11 1.42 -8.20 -14.73
N LYS A 12 2.19 -8.92 -13.89
CA LYS A 12 2.52 -10.34 -14.10
C LYS A 12 1.62 -11.30 -13.32
N HIS A 13 0.93 -10.82 -12.29
CA HIS A 13 0.31 -11.71 -11.30
C HIS A 13 -1.17 -11.49 -11.06
N ILE A 14 -1.73 -10.30 -11.41
CA ILE A 14 -3.18 -10.05 -11.31
C ILE A 14 -3.93 -10.61 -12.52
N ARG A 15 -5.23 -10.78 -12.40
CA ARG A 15 -6.10 -11.24 -13.47
C ARG A 15 -6.39 -10.10 -14.46
N LYS A 16 -6.84 -10.44 -15.67
CA LYS A 16 -7.21 -9.46 -16.70
C LYS A 16 -8.46 -8.65 -16.34
N GLU A 17 -9.35 -9.22 -15.56
CA GLU A 17 -10.58 -8.60 -15.08
C GLU A 17 -10.38 -7.69 -13.87
N ASP A 18 -9.23 -7.79 -13.19
CA ASP A 18 -8.89 -6.88 -12.09
C ASP A 18 -8.54 -5.49 -12.64
N GLU A 19 -8.89 -4.46 -11.89
CA GLU A 19 -8.48 -3.10 -12.18
C GLU A 19 -7.33 -2.65 -11.27
N VAL A 20 -6.49 -1.78 -11.80
CA VAL A 20 -5.46 -1.07 -11.03
C VAL A 20 -5.81 0.41 -11.03
N VAL A 21 -5.93 0.98 -9.84
CA VAL A 21 -6.21 2.41 -9.66
C VAL A 21 -5.02 3.05 -8.96
N VAL A 22 -4.39 4.00 -9.63
CA VAL A 22 -3.26 4.78 -9.09
C VAL A 22 -3.70 6.22 -8.88
N THR A 23 -3.42 6.75 -7.68
CA THR A 23 -3.65 8.17 -7.38
C THR A 23 -2.32 8.83 -7.07
N GLN A 24 -1.95 9.80 -7.89
CA GLN A 24 -0.74 10.60 -7.74
C GLN A 24 -1.04 11.84 -6.89
N ASP A 25 -0.27 12.04 -5.82
CA ASP A 25 -0.26 13.32 -5.09
C ASP A 25 0.42 14.39 -5.94
N ILE A 26 -0.30 15.47 -6.23
CA ILE A 26 0.20 16.63 -7.00
C ILE A 26 0.39 17.88 -6.15
N SER A 27 0.30 17.80 -4.82
CA SER A 27 0.37 18.96 -3.92
C SER A 27 1.68 19.76 -4.04
N LYS A 28 2.75 19.11 -4.50
CA LYS A 28 4.08 19.72 -4.69
C LYS A 28 4.44 19.98 -6.15
N LYS A 29 3.51 19.72 -7.09
CA LYS A 29 3.72 19.97 -8.52
C LYS A 29 3.85 21.47 -8.78
N GLY A 30 4.83 21.87 -9.58
CA GLY A 30 5.05 23.28 -9.92
C GLY A 30 5.79 24.10 -8.85
N THR A 31 6.18 23.49 -7.72
CA THR A 31 6.99 24.20 -6.70
C THR A 31 8.48 24.33 -7.06
N GLY A 32 8.90 23.67 -8.15
CA GLY A 32 10.29 23.64 -8.63
C GLY A 32 11.21 22.70 -7.87
N VAL A 33 10.92 22.41 -6.60
CA VAL A 33 11.82 21.62 -5.71
C VAL A 33 11.74 20.11 -6.03
N PHE A 34 10.56 19.62 -6.40
CA PHE A 34 10.29 18.20 -6.66
C PHE A 34 10.01 17.90 -8.14
N GLU A 35 10.28 18.82 -9.03
CA GLU A 35 9.97 18.68 -10.46
C GLU A 35 10.63 17.46 -11.14
N PRO A 36 11.91 17.10 -10.83
CA PRO A 36 12.54 15.90 -11.38
C PRO A 36 11.82 14.61 -10.95
N GLU A 37 11.38 14.52 -9.68
CA GLU A 37 10.67 13.38 -9.13
C GLU A 37 9.28 13.24 -9.77
N PHE A 38 8.57 14.34 -9.97
CA PHE A 38 7.29 14.36 -10.69
C PHE A 38 7.43 13.86 -12.12
N ARG A 39 8.40 14.37 -12.87
CA ARG A 39 8.66 13.91 -14.25
C ARG A 39 9.06 12.44 -14.31
N ALA A 40 9.83 11.96 -13.34
CA ALA A 40 10.19 10.56 -13.25
C ALA A 40 8.95 9.68 -12.97
N LEU A 41 8.04 10.14 -12.12
CA LEU A 41 6.80 9.46 -11.80
C LEU A 41 5.84 9.48 -13.01
N GLU A 42 5.67 10.62 -13.68
CA GLU A 42 4.84 10.74 -14.88
C GLU A 42 5.30 9.74 -15.97
N LYS A 43 6.61 9.63 -16.22
CA LYS A 43 7.16 8.64 -17.17
C LYS A 43 6.86 7.20 -16.78
N VAL A 44 6.86 6.88 -15.48
CA VAL A 44 6.48 5.55 -15.00
C VAL A 44 5.00 5.31 -15.28
N LEU A 45 4.13 6.27 -14.96
CA LEU A 45 2.69 6.14 -15.18
C LEU A 45 2.36 6.01 -16.67
N GLU A 46 2.93 6.87 -17.52
CA GLU A 46 2.79 6.82 -18.99
C GLU A 46 3.21 5.46 -19.56
N LYS A 47 4.30 4.87 -19.07
CA LYS A 47 4.77 3.54 -19.49
C LYS A 47 3.68 2.48 -19.32
N TYR A 48 2.95 2.50 -18.19
CA TYR A 48 1.91 1.50 -17.90
C TYR A 48 0.55 1.88 -18.48
N GLU A 49 0.22 3.15 -18.61
CA GLU A 49 -1.03 3.63 -19.18
C GLU A 49 -1.10 3.40 -20.69
N TYR A 50 0.01 3.61 -21.42
CA TYR A 50 0.09 3.43 -22.86
C TYR A 50 0.71 2.09 -23.28
N GLY A 51 1.24 1.33 -22.33
CA GLY A 51 1.79 -0.01 -22.58
C GLY A 51 0.74 -1.10 -22.41
N ASP A 52 0.99 -2.26 -22.99
CA ASP A 52 0.11 -3.44 -22.90
C ASP A 52 0.39 -4.24 -21.61
N TYR A 53 0.32 -3.56 -20.45
CA TYR A 53 0.57 -4.17 -19.14
C TYR A 53 -0.70 -4.54 -18.37
N PHE A 54 -1.74 -3.70 -18.48
CA PHE A 54 -2.99 -3.86 -17.76
C PHE A 54 -4.18 -3.71 -18.71
N SER A 55 -5.18 -4.55 -18.54
CA SER A 55 -6.45 -4.41 -19.26
C SER A 55 -7.27 -3.23 -18.75
N ASN A 56 -7.09 -2.86 -17.49
CA ASN A 56 -7.84 -1.80 -16.82
C ASN A 56 -6.96 -1.07 -15.82
N LEU A 57 -6.28 -0.01 -16.27
CA LEU A 57 -5.50 0.91 -15.43
C LEU A 57 -6.17 2.29 -15.43
N LYS A 58 -6.41 2.83 -14.24
CA LYS A 58 -6.87 4.20 -14.04
C LYS A 58 -5.81 5.00 -13.31
N VAL A 59 -5.41 6.13 -13.87
CA VAL A 59 -4.47 7.06 -13.25
C VAL A 59 -5.21 8.35 -12.90
N ASN A 60 -5.20 8.71 -11.63
CA ASN A 60 -5.86 9.89 -11.08
C ASN A 60 -4.86 10.79 -10.39
N THR A 61 -5.23 12.04 -10.16
CA THR A 61 -4.44 13.01 -9.41
C THR A 61 -5.23 13.52 -8.21
N PHE A 62 -4.53 13.80 -7.11
CA PHE A 62 -5.10 14.35 -5.89
C PHE A 62 -4.16 15.38 -5.28
N GLU A 63 -4.69 16.52 -4.84
CA GLU A 63 -3.92 17.51 -4.09
C GLU A 63 -3.94 17.17 -2.60
N PHE A 64 -2.86 16.51 -2.12
CA PHE A 64 -2.75 16.10 -0.73
C PHE A 64 -2.64 17.28 0.23
N ARG A 65 -3.52 17.33 1.23
CA ARG A 65 -3.61 18.41 2.23
C ARG A 65 -3.41 17.88 3.65
N LYS A 66 -2.39 17.05 3.87
CA LYS A 66 -2.04 16.43 5.16
C LYS A 66 -3.15 15.54 5.76
N ASP A 67 -4.00 14.99 4.92
CA ASP A 67 -5.05 14.05 5.29
C ASP A 67 -4.96 12.79 4.42
N PHE A 68 -4.35 11.74 4.97
CA PHE A 68 -4.20 10.46 4.29
C PHE A 68 -5.54 9.75 4.11
N SER A 69 -6.49 9.92 5.04
CA SER A 69 -7.82 9.32 4.89
C SER A 69 -8.58 9.92 3.71
N ALA A 70 -8.47 11.23 3.48
CA ALA A 70 -9.05 11.89 2.32
C ALA A 70 -8.46 11.37 1.00
N LEU A 71 -7.14 11.22 0.91
CA LEU A 71 -6.47 10.64 -0.26
C LEU A 71 -6.94 9.20 -0.52
N LYS A 72 -6.98 8.35 0.53
CA LYS A 72 -7.40 6.95 0.41
C LYS A 72 -8.87 6.81 0.04
N ASN A 73 -9.76 7.64 0.59
CA ASN A 73 -11.16 7.66 0.22
C ASN A 73 -11.37 8.13 -1.23
N TYR A 74 -10.66 9.18 -1.65
CA TYR A 74 -10.70 9.61 -3.05
C TYR A 74 -10.28 8.48 -4.00
N THR A 75 -9.18 7.76 -3.69
CA THR A 75 -8.73 6.60 -4.48
C THR A 75 -9.78 5.50 -4.49
N LYS A 76 -10.40 5.21 -3.34
CA LYS A 76 -11.49 4.25 -3.21
C LYS A 76 -12.68 4.59 -4.13
N GLU A 77 -13.07 5.86 -4.21
CA GLU A 77 -14.17 6.34 -5.06
C GLU A 77 -13.93 6.12 -6.55
N GLN A 78 -12.67 5.94 -6.97
CA GLN A 78 -12.31 5.63 -8.37
C GLN A 78 -12.37 4.13 -8.67
N CYS A 79 -12.47 3.28 -7.63
CA CYS A 79 -12.52 1.83 -7.77
C CYS A 79 -13.93 1.34 -8.07
N SER A 80 -14.04 0.34 -8.97
CA SER A 80 -15.32 -0.27 -9.37
C SER A 80 -15.47 -1.75 -8.98
N GLY A 81 -14.40 -2.41 -8.51
CA GLY A 81 -14.44 -3.80 -8.06
C GLY A 81 -15.20 -3.99 -6.74
N ASP A 82 -15.65 -5.22 -6.46
CA ASP A 82 -16.38 -5.58 -5.23
C ASP A 82 -15.51 -5.48 -3.97
N TYR A 83 -14.21 -5.73 -4.13
CA TYR A 83 -13.19 -5.61 -3.08
C TYR A 83 -12.07 -4.70 -3.55
N ILE A 84 -11.45 -4.02 -2.60
CA ILE A 84 -10.28 -3.18 -2.82
C ILE A 84 -9.11 -3.78 -2.05
N PHE A 85 -8.00 -4.01 -2.74
CA PHE A 85 -6.71 -4.30 -2.13
C PHE A 85 -5.87 -3.02 -2.15
N HIS A 86 -5.84 -2.30 -1.03
CA HIS A 86 -5.02 -1.10 -0.88
C HIS A 86 -3.56 -1.48 -0.65
N ILE A 87 -2.67 -1.01 -1.53
CA ILE A 87 -1.24 -1.29 -1.50
C ILE A 87 -0.48 0.03 -1.55
N ASP A 88 0.43 0.27 -0.62
CA ASP A 88 1.32 1.42 -0.66
C ASP A 88 2.41 1.20 -1.74
N ALA A 89 2.89 2.27 -2.38
CA ALA A 89 3.80 2.16 -3.53
C ALA A 89 5.15 1.45 -3.23
N ASP A 90 5.51 1.34 -1.95
CA ASP A 90 6.70 0.66 -1.44
C ASP A 90 6.41 -0.75 -0.87
N GLU A 91 5.21 -1.25 -1.06
CA GLU A 91 4.81 -2.61 -0.69
C GLU A 91 4.69 -3.50 -1.93
N ILE A 92 5.15 -4.73 -1.82
CA ILE A 92 5.03 -5.75 -2.88
C ILE A 92 4.25 -6.94 -2.31
N PRO A 93 3.04 -7.21 -2.80
CA PRO A 93 2.31 -8.42 -2.41
C PRO A 93 3.01 -9.68 -2.94
N ASN A 94 3.01 -10.74 -2.16
CA ASN A 94 3.54 -12.03 -2.62
C ASN A 94 2.71 -12.53 -3.82
N GLU A 95 3.35 -13.13 -4.80
CA GLU A 95 2.67 -13.63 -6.03
C GLU A 95 1.63 -14.71 -5.73
N VAL A 96 1.87 -15.53 -4.71
CA VAL A 96 0.91 -16.58 -4.28
C VAL A 96 -0.34 -15.92 -3.69
N LEU A 97 -0.17 -14.88 -2.86
CA LEU A 97 -1.30 -14.09 -2.36
C LEU A 97 -2.14 -13.55 -3.51
N LEU A 98 -1.54 -12.90 -4.51
CA LEU A 98 -2.27 -12.35 -5.66
C LEU A 98 -3.02 -13.43 -6.44
N LYS A 99 -2.40 -14.59 -6.67
CA LYS A 99 -3.02 -15.72 -7.38
C LYS A 99 -4.19 -16.35 -6.61
N GLN A 100 -4.06 -16.43 -5.28
CA GLN A 100 -5.08 -17.05 -4.42
C GLN A 100 -6.17 -16.06 -3.95
N LEU A 101 -5.95 -14.76 -4.12
CA LEU A 101 -6.84 -13.72 -3.61
C LEU A 101 -8.31 -13.92 -4.00
N PRO A 102 -8.67 -14.24 -5.27
CA PRO A 102 -10.06 -14.46 -5.64
C PRO A 102 -10.72 -15.59 -4.83
N GLN A 103 -10.02 -16.71 -4.65
CA GLN A 103 -10.50 -17.84 -3.87
C GLN A 103 -10.59 -17.52 -2.37
N ILE A 104 -9.62 -16.76 -1.86
CA ILE A 104 -9.63 -16.28 -0.47
C ILE A 104 -10.87 -15.44 -0.21
N LEU A 105 -11.21 -14.50 -1.12
CA LEU A 105 -12.35 -13.62 -0.99
C LEU A 105 -13.71 -14.36 -1.16
N GLU A 106 -13.75 -15.36 -2.04
CA GLU A 106 -14.94 -16.21 -2.19
C GLU A 106 -15.27 -17.00 -0.91
N ILE A 107 -14.22 -17.52 -0.23
CA ILE A 107 -14.38 -18.30 1.01
C ILE A 107 -14.61 -17.38 2.22
N ASN A 108 -13.93 -16.24 2.28
CA ASN A 108 -13.98 -15.27 3.39
C ASN A 108 -14.86 -14.08 3.01
N ASP A 109 -16.17 -14.23 3.04
CA ASP A 109 -17.13 -13.13 2.81
C ASP A 109 -17.15 -12.14 3.98
N THR A 110 -16.00 -11.58 4.33
CA THR A 110 -15.82 -10.57 5.39
C THR A 110 -15.67 -9.17 4.82
N ASP A 111 -16.00 -8.15 5.61
CA ASP A 111 -15.86 -6.75 5.21
C ASP A 111 -14.41 -6.31 5.10
N LEU A 112 -13.52 -6.91 5.91
CA LEU A 112 -12.11 -6.58 5.99
C LEU A 112 -11.25 -7.83 6.18
N VAL A 113 -10.15 -7.92 5.42
CA VAL A 113 -9.10 -8.93 5.60
C VAL A 113 -7.80 -8.24 5.99
N TRP A 114 -7.27 -8.64 7.14
CA TRP A 114 -5.95 -8.20 7.60
C TRP A 114 -4.87 -9.04 6.94
N VAL A 115 -3.91 -8.35 6.32
CA VAL A 115 -2.78 -8.97 5.59
C VAL A 115 -1.51 -8.82 6.42
N PRO A 116 -0.79 -9.92 6.72
CA PRO A 116 0.50 -9.82 7.41
C PRO A 116 1.53 -9.16 6.51
N ARG A 117 2.38 -8.30 7.08
CA ARG A 117 3.44 -7.59 6.37
C ARG A 117 4.81 -7.97 6.92
N ILE A 118 5.73 -8.24 6.01
CA ILE A 118 7.15 -8.42 6.28
C ILE A 118 7.84 -7.07 6.11
N ASN A 119 8.31 -6.48 7.21
CA ASN A 119 9.12 -5.28 7.18
C ASN A 119 10.60 -5.64 7.22
N ILE A 120 11.36 -5.12 6.25
CA ILE A 120 12.82 -5.21 6.20
C ILE A 120 13.37 -3.78 6.25
N VAL A 121 14.21 -3.49 7.23
CA VAL A 121 14.82 -2.17 7.40
C VAL A 121 16.33 -2.31 7.28
N ASN A 122 16.85 -1.98 6.09
CA ASN A 122 18.27 -2.05 5.80
C ASN A 122 19.05 -1.02 6.63
N GLY A 123 20.14 -1.45 7.28
CA GLY A 123 20.94 -0.58 8.14
C GLY A 123 20.40 -0.39 9.56
N ILE A 124 19.33 -1.11 9.95
CA ILE A 124 18.86 -1.10 11.33
C ILE A 124 19.94 -1.66 12.26
N THR A 125 20.08 -1.08 13.46
CA THR A 125 21.04 -1.48 14.48
C THR A 125 20.32 -1.83 15.79
N GLU A 126 21.03 -2.48 16.71
CA GLU A 126 20.52 -2.74 18.07
C GLU A 126 20.09 -1.45 18.80
N PHE A 127 20.77 -0.32 18.53
CA PHE A 127 20.37 0.98 19.06
C PHE A 127 18.94 1.34 18.62
N HIS A 128 18.63 1.23 17.33
CA HIS A 128 17.29 1.53 16.79
C HIS A 128 16.25 0.54 17.33
N MET A 129 16.58 -0.74 17.41
CA MET A 129 15.71 -1.78 17.95
C MET A 129 15.31 -1.48 19.41
N ASN A 130 16.27 -1.08 20.25
CA ASN A 130 16.04 -0.72 21.62
C ASN A 130 15.25 0.58 21.78
N LEU A 131 15.59 1.61 20.98
CA LEU A 131 14.94 2.92 20.99
C LEU A 131 13.44 2.82 20.63
N TRP A 132 13.13 2.06 19.58
CA TRP A 132 11.75 1.92 19.10
C TRP A 132 11.01 0.71 19.69
N LYS A 133 11.67 -0.07 20.54
CA LYS A 133 11.14 -1.31 21.15
C LYS A 133 10.69 -2.31 20.11
N TRP A 134 11.41 -2.39 18.99
CA TRP A 134 11.13 -3.31 17.92
C TRP A 134 11.73 -4.69 18.18
N ARG A 135 11.15 -5.69 17.54
CA ARG A 135 11.63 -7.08 17.59
C ARG A 135 12.03 -7.51 16.18
N GLN A 136 13.05 -8.34 16.07
CA GLN A 136 13.50 -8.91 14.82
C GLN A 136 13.42 -10.43 14.90
N THR A 137 12.91 -11.06 13.85
CA THR A 137 12.92 -12.51 13.71
C THR A 137 14.30 -12.99 13.25
N GLU A 138 14.52 -14.32 13.27
CA GLU A 138 15.76 -14.93 12.74
C GLU A 138 15.97 -14.64 11.25
N GLN A 139 14.89 -14.43 10.48
CA GLN A 139 14.92 -14.06 9.07
C GLN A 139 15.23 -12.56 8.85
N GLY A 140 15.37 -11.77 9.91
CA GLY A 140 15.60 -10.33 9.83
C GLY A 140 14.33 -9.47 9.68
N TRP A 141 13.14 -10.03 9.85
CA TRP A 141 11.88 -9.31 9.73
C TRP A 141 11.54 -8.55 11.00
N ILE A 142 11.11 -7.30 10.83
CA ILE A 142 10.80 -6.41 11.95
C ILE A 142 9.32 -6.53 12.33
N ASN A 143 9.08 -6.81 13.61
CA ASN A 143 7.75 -6.87 14.25
C ASN A 143 6.75 -7.84 13.56
N PHE A 144 7.25 -8.86 12.85
CA PHE A 144 6.38 -9.83 12.18
C PHE A 144 5.56 -10.67 13.17
N PRO A 145 4.27 -10.97 12.86
CA PRO A 145 3.47 -10.45 11.74
C PRO A 145 2.96 -9.04 12.05
N ASP A 146 3.24 -8.09 11.15
CA ASP A 146 2.73 -6.73 11.21
C ASP A 146 1.45 -6.64 10.38
N TYR A 147 0.32 -6.94 10.98
CA TYR A 147 -0.97 -7.00 10.28
C TYR A 147 -1.46 -5.62 9.83
N GLN A 148 -1.78 -5.52 8.53
CA GLN A 148 -2.29 -4.32 7.88
C GLN A 148 -3.71 -4.53 7.38
N ALA A 149 -4.60 -3.55 7.62
CA ALA A 149 -5.94 -3.51 7.06
C ALA A 149 -5.86 -3.15 5.58
N ARG A 150 -5.77 -4.15 4.69
CA ARG A 150 -5.43 -3.91 3.28
C ARG A 150 -6.50 -4.31 2.29
N ILE A 151 -7.31 -5.34 2.59
CA ILE A 151 -8.33 -5.83 1.67
C ILE A 151 -9.69 -5.61 2.30
N PHE A 152 -10.58 -4.89 1.63
CA PHE A 152 -11.90 -4.58 2.18
C PHE A 152 -12.96 -4.46 1.08
N LYS A 153 -14.23 -4.69 1.45
CA LYS A 153 -15.37 -4.53 0.54
C LYS A 153 -15.50 -3.09 0.07
N ASN A 154 -15.76 -2.91 -1.21
CA ASN A 154 -16.04 -1.61 -1.80
C ASN A 154 -17.49 -1.19 -1.53
N ALA A 155 -17.80 -0.84 -0.30
CA ALA A 155 -19.12 -0.41 0.14
C ALA A 155 -19.08 1.04 0.65
N ASP A 156 -20.15 1.80 0.44
CA ASP A 156 -20.19 3.24 0.77
C ASP A 156 -19.99 3.55 2.25
N HIS A 157 -20.38 2.62 3.12
CA HIS A 157 -20.25 2.78 4.56
C HIS A 157 -18.85 2.42 5.09
N ILE A 158 -18.01 1.74 4.31
CA ILE A 158 -16.63 1.42 4.67
C ILE A 158 -15.72 2.54 4.19
N LYS A 159 -15.10 3.26 5.12
CA LYS A 159 -14.30 4.47 4.82
C LYS A 159 -13.04 4.53 5.67
N TRP A 160 -12.01 5.15 5.12
CA TRP A 160 -10.85 5.56 5.88
C TRP A 160 -11.20 6.78 6.73
N THR A 161 -10.72 6.78 7.97
CA THR A 161 -10.90 7.86 8.94
C THR A 161 -9.57 8.20 9.61
N LYS A 162 -9.46 9.38 10.19
CA LYS A 162 -8.28 10.02 10.77
C LYS A 162 -7.26 10.49 9.73
N PRO A 163 -6.77 11.73 9.83
CA PRO A 163 -5.80 12.30 8.90
C PRO A 163 -4.47 11.57 8.89
N VAL A 164 -4.03 11.05 10.06
CA VAL A 164 -2.80 10.29 10.29
C VAL A 164 -3.13 9.07 11.14
N HIS A 165 -2.41 7.98 10.96
CA HIS A 165 -2.74 6.67 11.56
C HIS A 165 -4.17 6.26 11.21
N GLU A 166 -4.48 6.42 9.94
CA GLU A 166 -5.79 6.18 9.39
C GLU A 166 -6.25 4.74 9.62
N VAL A 167 -7.52 4.59 9.93
CA VAL A 167 -8.17 3.30 10.15
C VAL A 167 -9.38 3.17 9.24
N ILE A 168 -9.75 1.95 8.90
CA ILE A 168 -10.97 1.65 8.15
C ILE A 168 -12.12 1.56 9.15
N ASP A 169 -13.14 2.37 8.96
CA ASP A 169 -14.39 2.39 9.74
C ASP A 169 -15.55 1.80 8.93
N GLY A 170 -16.66 1.48 9.61
CA GLY A 170 -17.86 0.87 8.99
C GLY A 170 -17.78 -0.65 8.84
N VAL A 171 -16.67 -1.29 9.25
CA VAL A 171 -16.45 -2.74 9.18
C VAL A 171 -17.23 -3.47 10.27
N LYS A 172 -17.98 -4.49 9.91
CA LYS A 172 -18.73 -5.35 10.85
C LYS A 172 -18.08 -6.71 11.04
N THR A 173 -17.48 -7.25 9.98
CA THR A 173 -16.83 -8.56 9.97
C THR A 173 -15.40 -8.46 9.47
N TYR A 174 -14.49 -9.24 10.06
CA TYR A 174 -13.10 -9.24 9.62
C TYR A 174 -12.47 -10.63 9.77
N SER A 175 -11.43 -10.86 8.99
CA SER A 175 -10.57 -12.03 9.09
C SER A 175 -9.09 -11.63 9.00
N HIS A 176 -8.21 -12.57 9.33
CA HIS A 176 -6.77 -12.39 9.19
C HIS A 176 -6.23 -13.50 8.29
N LEU A 177 -5.37 -13.16 7.36
CA LEU A 177 -4.61 -14.17 6.64
C LEU A 177 -3.61 -14.84 7.60
N PRO A 178 -3.35 -16.14 7.45
CA PRO A 178 -2.29 -16.81 8.20
C PRO A 178 -0.93 -16.10 7.99
N PRO A 179 -0.06 -16.04 9.03
CA PRO A 179 1.23 -15.35 8.93
C PRO A 179 2.28 -16.22 8.21
N HIS A 180 1.94 -16.69 7.03
CA HIS A 180 2.83 -17.41 6.12
C HIS A 180 3.41 -16.42 5.11
N GLU A 181 4.70 -16.53 4.78
CA GLU A 181 5.41 -15.65 3.86
C GLU A 181 4.68 -15.49 2.52
N GLU A 182 4.09 -16.57 2.02
CA GLU A 182 3.34 -16.62 0.76
C GLU A 182 2.08 -15.74 0.75
N LEU A 183 1.55 -15.38 1.92
CA LEU A 183 0.33 -14.58 2.08
C LEU A 183 0.61 -13.17 2.63
N THR A 184 1.82 -12.65 2.39
CA THR A 184 2.25 -11.36 2.95
C THR A 184 2.37 -10.25 1.92
N LEU A 185 2.46 -9.03 2.45
CA LEU A 185 3.07 -7.88 1.79
C LEU A 185 4.53 -7.77 2.21
N LYS A 186 5.44 -7.56 1.27
CA LYS A 186 6.84 -7.22 1.57
C LYS A 186 7.01 -5.70 1.52
N HIS A 187 7.56 -5.13 2.58
CA HIS A 187 7.88 -3.72 2.71
C HIS A 187 9.35 -3.56 3.09
N GLU A 188 10.16 -3.10 2.15
CA GLU A 188 11.60 -2.95 2.32
C GLU A 188 12.01 -1.50 2.21
N LYS A 189 12.76 -0.99 3.19
CA LYS A 189 13.24 0.38 3.22
C LYS A 189 14.58 0.50 3.94
N ASP A 190 15.23 1.65 3.76
CA ASP A 190 16.44 2.00 4.48
C ASP A 190 16.14 2.68 5.82
N ILE A 191 17.06 2.55 6.77
CA ILE A 191 16.97 3.17 8.08
C ILE A 191 16.79 4.69 8.00
N VAL A 192 17.49 5.36 7.10
CA VAL A 192 17.39 6.82 6.90
C VAL A 192 15.96 7.23 6.55
N ARG A 193 15.31 6.47 5.66
CA ARG A 193 13.91 6.72 5.29
C ARG A 193 12.98 6.51 6.47
N GLN A 194 13.24 5.48 7.31
CA GLN A 194 12.45 5.23 8.51
C GLN A 194 12.55 6.39 9.51
N GLU A 195 13.75 6.93 9.72
CA GLU A 195 13.96 8.08 10.61
C GLU A 195 13.23 9.33 10.10
N VAL A 196 13.31 9.61 8.80
CA VAL A 196 12.58 10.73 8.17
C VAL A 196 11.07 10.56 8.34
N GLN A 197 10.55 9.34 8.14
CA GLN A 197 9.13 9.05 8.29
C GLN A 197 8.66 9.24 9.75
N ASN A 198 9.44 8.77 10.73
CA ASN A 198 9.13 8.96 12.14
C ASN A 198 9.08 10.46 12.52
N ASN A 199 10.03 11.25 12.00
CA ASN A 199 10.05 12.71 12.23
C ASN A 199 8.85 13.40 11.61
N LEU A 200 8.47 13.03 10.38
CA LEU A 200 7.29 13.59 9.72
C LEU A 200 6.00 13.32 10.52
N TYR A 201 5.81 12.13 11.03
CA TYR A 201 4.65 11.81 11.85
C TYR A 201 4.60 12.63 13.14
N ASN A 202 5.76 12.87 13.77
CA ASN A 202 5.83 13.71 14.97
C ASN A 202 5.50 15.20 14.69
N GLU A 203 5.65 15.67 13.45
CA GLU A 203 5.30 17.06 13.03
C GLU A 203 3.80 17.23 12.71
N ILE A 204 3.09 16.15 12.40
CA ILE A 204 1.68 16.20 12.00
C ILE A 204 0.74 15.99 13.21
N ILE A 205 1.22 15.30 14.25
CA ILE A 205 0.50 15.05 15.50
C ILE A 205 0.67 16.23 16.47
#